data_87c1a08217a1f9ac563e2d41a8b779c6
#
_entry.id   87c1a08217a1f9ac563e2d41a8b779c6
#
_cell.length_a   1.000
_cell.length_b   1.000
_cell.length_c   1.000
_cell.angle_alpha   90.00
_cell.angle_beta   90.00
_cell.angle_gamma   90.00
#
_symmetry.space_group_name_H-M   'P 1'
#
loop_
_entity.id
_entity.type
_entity.pdbx_description
1 polymer ?
#
loop_
_entity_poly.entity_id
_entity_poly.type
_entity_poly.pdbx_seq_one_letter_code
_entity_poly.pdbx_strand_id
1 'polypeptide(L)'
;MVSRRTLVIAAPPLAVAALVIGNAWAGLMPGVGFWDTGEFQTVLPLLGTAHPTGYPTYVLVGFIANVLLTPIGEPAFRITVLSLLAVATAAGVTVLLVRRLTGSTVIAVATGLGLALTQVVWVNATRADPHALHLAFVAILLWAVVRWEEARRGIESGVERRAVDRRLVLAAIVFGLAAGNHSLTLLLAPPIALFVLAVEPGIWRRWRLVLACLGAAFGTVALVYLELPLRGGLIPALTAPVVYARPATWDGFWYIALAEQFRGSLGNPFADLPGKVGDLVELANAQLGILAVAIPPAVIVTARRAPRYLLLTGAAFAITILFNEAYANADIERYYLGPVLWVWTWLAVFAAEVAALAGWLGTELVAGIRRLRADERLVDRATLVAGLVLAALLLVPSLGDLDRRRGFANRSGDTSAQRWLDEALPAIQQNAVLVSWWSTSTPLWYAQHVQGLRPDIFVVDDRTMLDLGLGRAPDVIERYLAEGRPVYAIRLAGRDTEELLARFAMTRVASDGHTAVWAVQGVLAAAR
;
A
#
# COMPACT_ATOMS: atom_id res chain seq x y z
N MET A 1 20.45 -24.77 16.15
CA MET A 1 20.19 -23.95 17.37
C MET A 1 20.32 -22.47 17.03
N VAL A 2 19.27 -21.68 17.25
CA VAL A 2 19.29 -20.20 17.06
C VAL A 2 20.15 -19.60 18.18
N SER A 3 21.15 -18.77 17.84
CA SER A 3 22.02 -18.17 18.86
C SER A 3 21.23 -17.19 19.75
N ARG A 4 21.64 -17.07 21.03
CA ARG A 4 21.03 -16.09 21.99
C ARG A 4 21.06 -14.67 21.40
N ARG A 5 22.12 -14.31 20.67
CA ARG A 5 22.27 -13.02 19.99
C ARG A 5 21.22 -12.81 18.89
N THR A 6 20.93 -13.86 18.12
CA THR A 6 19.90 -13.82 17.07
C THR A 6 18.50 -13.64 17.68
N LEU A 7 18.20 -14.33 18.79
CA LEU A 7 16.94 -14.17 19.51
C LEU A 7 16.73 -12.75 20.05
N VAL A 8 17.74 -12.13 20.66
CA VAL A 8 17.68 -10.76 21.19
C VAL A 8 17.47 -9.72 20.08
N ILE A 9 17.96 -10.00 18.87
CA ILE A 9 17.74 -9.10 17.73
C ILE A 9 16.36 -9.29 17.11
N ALA A 10 15.88 -10.53 16.99
CA ALA A 10 14.65 -10.86 16.30
C ALA A 10 13.38 -10.71 17.17
N ALA A 11 13.48 -10.85 18.48
CA ALA A 11 12.31 -10.84 19.35
C ALA A 11 11.50 -9.51 19.31
N PRO A 12 12.10 -8.29 19.40
CA PRO A 12 11.33 -7.06 19.38
C PRO A 12 10.54 -6.83 18.09
N PRO A 13 11.11 -6.97 16.87
CA PRO A 13 10.33 -6.81 15.64
C PRO A 13 9.24 -7.85 15.47
N LEU A 14 9.48 -9.11 15.87
CA LEU A 14 8.46 -10.16 15.82
C LEU A 14 7.34 -9.93 16.83
N ALA A 15 7.66 -9.45 18.03
CA ALA A 15 6.67 -9.09 19.04
C ALA A 15 5.76 -7.95 18.54
N VAL A 16 6.35 -6.90 17.93
CA VAL A 16 5.57 -5.81 17.33
C VAL A 16 4.68 -6.33 16.21
N ALA A 17 5.21 -7.16 15.29
CA ALA A 17 4.40 -7.76 14.23
C ALA A 17 3.23 -8.60 14.79
N ALA A 18 3.48 -9.41 15.81
CA ALA A 18 2.44 -10.22 16.46
C ALA A 18 1.37 -9.35 17.14
N LEU A 19 1.76 -8.25 17.81
CA LEU A 19 0.83 -7.29 18.41
C LEU A 19 -0.03 -6.59 17.37
N VAL A 20 0.56 -6.20 16.22
CA VAL A 20 -0.16 -5.59 15.09
C VAL A 20 -1.19 -6.57 14.54
N ILE A 21 -0.80 -7.82 14.31
CA ILE A 21 -1.70 -8.88 13.85
C ILE A 21 -2.85 -9.06 14.86
N GLY A 22 -2.55 -9.26 16.14
CA GLY A 22 -3.57 -9.48 17.17
C GLY A 22 -4.54 -8.31 17.32
N ASN A 23 -4.04 -7.05 17.23
CA ASN A 23 -4.87 -5.86 17.36
C ASN A 23 -5.82 -5.65 16.17
N ALA A 24 -5.38 -5.91 14.95
CA ALA A 24 -6.17 -5.63 13.75
C ALA A 24 -7.00 -6.83 13.26
N TRP A 25 -6.73 -8.04 13.73
CA TRP A 25 -7.37 -9.28 13.26
C TRP A 25 -8.90 -9.23 13.30
N ALA A 26 -9.46 -8.79 14.42
CA ALA A 26 -10.91 -8.72 14.62
C ALA A 26 -11.59 -7.66 13.73
N GLY A 27 -10.83 -6.74 13.17
CA GLY A 27 -11.33 -5.68 12.28
C GLY A 27 -11.20 -5.98 10.79
N LEU A 28 -10.72 -7.16 10.40
CA LEU A 28 -10.55 -7.53 9.00
C LEU A 28 -11.88 -7.63 8.26
N MET A 29 -11.89 -7.19 7.00
CA MET A 29 -13.02 -7.40 6.09
C MET A 29 -13.24 -8.91 5.89
N PRO A 30 -14.44 -9.44 6.15
CA PRO A 30 -14.66 -10.89 6.21
C PRO A 30 -14.79 -11.55 4.83
N GLY A 31 -15.23 -10.83 3.82
CA GLY A 31 -15.54 -11.36 2.49
C GLY A 31 -15.18 -10.38 1.37
N VAL A 32 -15.83 -10.56 0.22
CA VAL A 32 -15.62 -9.73 -0.96
C VAL A 32 -16.09 -8.30 -0.74
N GLY A 33 -15.34 -7.33 -1.29
CA GLY A 33 -15.67 -5.91 -1.31
C GLY A 33 -16.05 -5.42 -2.70
N PHE A 34 -16.37 -4.12 -2.79
CA PHE A 34 -16.50 -3.38 -4.04
C PHE A 34 -15.17 -2.71 -4.43
N TRP A 35 -15.11 -2.10 -5.61
CA TRP A 35 -14.00 -1.29 -6.10
C TRP A 35 -12.69 -2.07 -6.16
N ASP A 36 -11.55 -1.39 -5.92
CA ASP A 36 -10.21 -1.98 -5.91
C ASP A 36 -10.14 -3.25 -5.04
N THR A 37 -10.74 -3.22 -3.85
CA THR A 37 -10.74 -4.35 -2.92
C THR A 37 -11.33 -5.60 -3.57
N GLY A 38 -12.51 -5.51 -4.18
CA GLY A 38 -13.16 -6.63 -4.87
C GLY A 38 -12.39 -7.10 -6.10
N GLU A 39 -11.78 -6.18 -6.85
CA GLU A 39 -10.91 -6.53 -7.96
C GLU A 39 -9.71 -7.35 -7.49
N PHE A 40 -8.96 -6.87 -6.50
CA PHE A 40 -7.79 -7.60 -6.01
C PHE A 40 -8.15 -8.94 -5.36
N GLN A 41 -9.28 -9.01 -4.66
CA GLN A 41 -9.79 -10.26 -4.11
C GLN A 41 -10.18 -11.27 -5.20
N THR A 42 -10.47 -10.79 -6.42
CA THR A 42 -10.74 -11.63 -7.60
C THR A 42 -9.46 -11.96 -8.35
N VAL A 43 -8.70 -10.94 -8.72
CA VAL A 43 -7.54 -11.06 -9.62
C VAL A 43 -6.40 -11.85 -8.99
N LEU A 44 -6.10 -11.65 -7.70
CA LEU A 44 -4.96 -12.29 -7.05
C LEU A 44 -5.09 -13.82 -6.97
N PRO A 45 -6.23 -14.38 -6.51
CA PRO A 45 -6.42 -15.83 -6.50
C PRO A 45 -6.36 -16.50 -7.87
N LEU A 46 -6.69 -15.75 -8.94
CA LEU A 46 -6.80 -16.28 -10.31
C LEU A 46 -5.55 -16.01 -11.15
N LEU A 47 -4.53 -15.30 -10.63
CA LEU A 47 -3.45 -14.72 -11.42
C LEU A 47 -4.01 -13.95 -12.63
N GLY A 48 -5.04 -13.12 -12.41
CA GLY A 48 -5.61 -12.25 -13.42
C GLY A 48 -4.80 -10.98 -13.62
N THR A 49 -5.23 -10.12 -14.54
CA THR A 49 -4.60 -8.82 -14.73
C THR A 49 -5.46 -7.71 -14.16
N ALA A 50 -4.88 -6.88 -13.29
CA ALA A 50 -5.57 -5.78 -12.62
C ALA A 50 -5.53 -4.48 -13.45
N HIS A 51 -6.34 -3.50 -13.03
CA HIS A 51 -6.30 -2.14 -13.59
C HIS A 51 -4.88 -1.53 -13.52
N PRO A 52 -4.56 -0.46 -14.28
CA PRO A 52 -3.24 0.18 -14.24
C PRO A 52 -2.83 0.63 -12.80
N THR A 53 -1.60 0.28 -12.35
CA THR A 53 -0.44 -0.21 -13.13
C THR A 53 -0.30 -1.73 -13.28
N GLY A 54 -1.37 -2.51 -13.15
CA GLY A 54 -1.35 -3.97 -13.25
C GLY A 54 -0.87 -4.70 -11.99
N TYR A 55 -0.08 -4.06 -11.14
CA TYR A 55 0.41 -4.57 -9.85
C TYR A 55 1.03 -5.98 -9.89
N PRO A 56 1.88 -6.33 -10.88
CA PRO A 56 2.26 -7.73 -11.12
C PRO A 56 2.95 -8.40 -9.91
N THR A 57 3.76 -7.67 -9.14
CA THR A 57 4.32 -8.22 -7.89
C THR A 57 3.22 -8.51 -6.86
N TYR A 58 2.20 -7.65 -6.74
CA TYR A 58 1.09 -7.87 -5.82
C TYR A 58 0.26 -9.09 -6.23
N VAL A 59 -0.01 -9.24 -7.54
CA VAL A 59 -0.72 -10.39 -8.09
C VAL A 59 0.04 -11.69 -7.78
N LEU A 60 1.35 -11.75 -8.06
CA LEU A 60 2.16 -12.93 -7.80
C LEU A 60 2.24 -13.27 -6.30
N VAL A 61 2.50 -12.27 -5.45
CA VAL A 61 2.56 -12.45 -3.99
C VAL A 61 1.19 -12.85 -3.44
N GLY A 62 0.12 -12.23 -3.95
CA GLY A 62 -1.24 -12.53 -3.54
C GLY A 62 -1.69 -13.92 -3.92
N PHE A 63 -1.33 -14.40 -5.11
CA PHE A 63 -1.57 -15.79 -5.49
C PHE A 63 -0.89 -16.78 -4.54
N ILE A 64 0.40 -16.55 -4.26
CA ILE A 64 1.15 -17.37 -3.31
C ILE A 64 0.50 -17.33 -1.92
N ALA A 65 0.14 -16.14 -1.45
CA ALA A 65 -0.54 -15.97 -0.17
C ALA A 65 -1.90 -16.69 -0.14
N ASN A 66 -2.69 -16.58 -1.21
CA ASN A 66 -3.98 -17.28 -1.33
C ASN A 66 -3.81 -18.81 -1.17
N VAL A 67 -2.77 -19.38 -1.78
CA VAL A 67 -2.48 -20.83 -1.66
C VAL A 67 -2.02 -21.18 -0.25
N LEU A 68 -1.06 -20.44 0.31
CA LEU A 68 -0.49 -20.73 1.64
C LEU A 68 -1.50 -20.52 2.78
N LEU A 69 -2.42 -19.57 2.63
CA LEU A 69 -3.42 -19.22 3.62
C LEU A 69 -4.74 -20.00 3.44
N THR A 70 -4.77 -21.03 2.59
CA THR A 70 -5.96 -21.87 2.37
C THR A 70 -6.68 -22.32 3.66
N PRO A 71 -5.99 -22.69 4.75
CA PRO A 71 -6.68 -23.08 6.00
C PRO A 71 -7.39 -21.95 6.76
N ILE A 72 -7.16 -20.66 6.39
CA ILE A 72 -7.64 -19.51 7.19
C ILE A 72 -9.05 -19.05 6.80
N GLY A 73 -9.53 -19.38 5.60
CA GLY A 73 -10.85 -18.96 5.13
C GLY A 73 -10.99 -18.93 3.62
N GLU A 74 -11.97 -18.17 3.13
CA GLU A 74 -12.19 -18.00 1.71
C GLU A 74 -11.14 -17.08 1.04
N PRO A 75 -11.01 -17.12 -0.30
CA PRO A 75 -9.99 -16.34 -1.02
C PRO A 75 -10.01 -14.84 -0.72
N ALA A 76 -11.17 -14.20 -0.67
CA ALA A 76 -11.27 -12.76 -0.36
C ALA A 76 -10.67 -12.42 1.01
N PHE A 77 -10.98 -13.21 2.04
CA PHE A 77 -10.42 -13.05 3.38
C PHE A 77 -8.89 -13.26 3.41
N ARG A 78 -8.38 -14.26 2.66
CA ARG A 78 -6.92 -14.53 2.58
C ARG A 78 -6.17 -13.33 2.01
N ILE A 79 -6.71 -12.65 1.01
CA ILE A 79 -6.08 -11.45 0.43
C ILE A 79 -6.14 -10.26 1.42
N THR A 80 -7.22 -10.14 2.19
CA THR A 80 -7.27 -9.18 3.30
C THR A 80 -6.20 -9.48 4.35
N VAL A 81 -6.01 -10.75 4.73
CA VAL A 81 -4.94 -11.17 5.66
C VAL A 81 -3.55 -10.84 5.11
N LEU A 82 -3.32 -10.94 3.80
CA LEU A 82 -2.06 -10.51 3.18
C LEU A 82 -1.74 -9.03 3.48
N SER A 83 -2.73 -8.14 3.40
CA SER A 83 -2.55 -6.71 3.74
C SER A 83 -2.15 -6.53 5.21
N LEU A 84 -2.79 -7.26 6.13
CA LEU A 84 -2.42 -7.27 7.55
C LEU A 84 -0.97 -7.73 7.77
N LEU A 85 -0.57 -8.84 7.13
CA LEU A 85 0.80 -9.36 7.22
C LEU A 85 1.83 -8.37 6.64
N ALA A 86 1.47 -7.65 5.58
CA ALA A 86 2.32 -6.62 5.00
C ALA A 86 2.53 -5.44 5.97
N VAL A 87 1.47 -4.92 6.60
CA VAL A 87 1.57 -3.86 7.60
C VAL A 87 2.35 -4.33 8.84
N ALA A 88 2.11 -5.55 9.31
CA ALA A 88 2.87 -6.14 10.42
C ALA A 88 4.37 -6.27 10.08
N THR A 89 4.69 -6.62 8.83
CA THR A 89 6.06 -6.66 8.31
C THR A 89 6.68 -5.26 8.29
N ALA A 90 5.95 -4.25 7.79
CA ALA A 90 6.41 -2.87 7.78
C ALA A 90 6.74 -2.37 9.20
N ALA A 91 5.85 -2.61 10.17
CA ALA A 91 6.05 -2.25 11.56
C ALA A 91 7.28 -2.95 12.17
N GLY A 92 7.42 -4.27 11.96
CA GLY A 92 8.56 -5.04 12.43
C GLY A 92 9.90 -4.60 11.81
N VAL A 93 9.92 -4.32 10.50
CA VAL A 93 11.12 -3.80 9.82
C VAL A 93 11.46 -2.39 10.29
N THR A 94 10.44 -1.56 10.60
CA THR A 94 10.64 -0.23 11.19
C THR A 94 11.35 -0.33 12.55
N VAL A 95 11.03 -1.33 13.38
CA VAL A 95 11.79 -1.59 14.63
C VAL A 95 13.26 -1.86 14.33
N LEU A 96 13.55 -2.69 13.31
CA LEU A 96 14.94 -2.98 12.92
C LEU A 96 15.66 -1.72 12.42
N LEU A 97 15.01 -0.91 11.62
CA LEU A 97 15.54 0.34 11.08
C LEU A 97 15.83 1.36 12.19
N VAL A 98 14.85 1.64 13.04
CA VAL A 98 14.97 2.64 14.11
C VAL A 98 16.02 2.22 15.13
N ARG A 99 16.13 0.94 15.47
CA ARG A 99 17.24 0.45 16.31
C ARG A 99 18.62 0.76 15.73
N ARG A 100 18.76 0.77 14.39
CA ARG A 100 20.03 1.12 13.73
C ARG A 100 20.30 2.61 13.79
N LEU A 101 19.27 3.42 13.66
CA LEU A 101 19.39 4.87 13.67
C LEU A 101 19.64 5.43 15.07
N THR A 102 19.06 4.82 16.11
CA THR A 102 19.00 5.38 17.47
C THR A 102 19.75 4.57 18.52
N GLY A 103 20.03 3.30 18.29
CA GLY A 103 20.52 2.36 19.29
C GLY A 103 19.47 1.93 20.35
N SER A 104 18.31 2.59 20.42
CA SER A 104 17.28 2.35 21.43
C SER A 104 16.23 1.33 20.95
N THR A 105 16.16 0.17 21.61
CA THR A 105 15.12 -0.83 21.33
C THR A 105 13.74 -0.36 21.79
N VAL A 106 13.66 0.38 22.88
CA VAL A 106 12.39 0.83 23.46
C VAL A 106 11.70 1.84 22.52
N ILE A 107 12.44 2.85 22.07
CA ILE A 107 11.94 3.84 21.11
C ILE A 107 11.60 3.17 19.78
N ALA A 108 12.41 2.20 19.33
CA ALA A 108 12.14 1.47 18.10
C ALA A 108 10.81 0.68 18.16
N VAL A 109 10.53 0.00 19.27
CA VAL A 109 9.27 -0.72 19.49
C VAL A 109 8.10 0.26 19.49
N ALA A 110 8.20 1.37 20.23
CA ALA A 110 7.15 2.40 20.26
C ALA A 110 6.90 2.99 18.86
N THR A 111 7.96 3.22 18.07
CA THR A 111 7.83 3.72 16.69
C THR A 111 7.13 2.71 15.78
N GLY A 112 7.48 1.43 15.84
CA GLY A 112 6.82 0.38 15.04
C GLY A 112 5.33 0.24 15.39
N LEU A 113 4.99 0.28 16.70
CA LEU A 113 3.59 0.27 17.15
C LEU A 113 2.85 1.55 16.76
N GLY A 114 3.47 2.72 16.97
CA GLY A 114 2.89 4.01 16.60
C GLY A 114 2.58 4.10 15.09
N LEU A 115 3.50 3.63 14.25
CA LEU A 115 3.27 3.53 12.80
C LEU A 115 2.05 2.66 12.50
N ALA A 116 1.97 1.46 13.06
CA ALA A 116 0.87 0.53 12.79
C ALA A 116 -0.48 1.03 13.32
N LEU A 117 -0.48 1.80 14.41
CA LEU A 117 -1.67 2.42 15.00
C LEU A 117 -2.04 3.76 14.34
N THR A 118 -1.25 4.26 13.39
CA THR A 118 -1.61 5.44 12.60
C THR A 118 -2.83 5.10 11.73
N GLN A 119 -3.81 5.98 11.69
CA GLN A 119 -5.12 5.71 11.07
C GLN A 119 -4.99 5.20 9.63
N VAL A 120 -4.25 5.90 8.76
CA VAL A 120 -4.09 5.51 7.35
C VAL A 120 -3.38 4.16 7.20
N VAL A 121 -2.44 3.82 8.08
CA VAL A 121 -1.74 2.52 8.06
C VAL A 121 -2.69 1.39 8.48
N TRP A 122 -3.45 1.62 9.56
CA TRP A 122 -4.39 0.61 10.08
C TRP A 122 -5.53 0.33 9.11
N VAL A 123 -6.11 1.35 8.47
CA VAL A 123 -7.16 1.18 7.44
C VAL A 123 -6.67 0.29 6.30
N ASN A 124 -5.42 0.46 5.86
CA ASN A 124 -4.83 -0.37 4.80
C ASN A 124 -4.46 -1.80 5.26
N ALA A 125 -4.45 -2.07 6.57
CA ALA A 125 -4.25 -3.42 7.11
C ALA A 125 -5.53 -4.28 7.09
N THR A 126 -6.72 -3.67 6.98
CA THR A 126 -8.00 -4.35 7.22
C THR A 126 -8.80 -4.62 5.95
N ARG A 127 -8.30 -4.24 4.79
CA ARG A 127 -8.87 -4.51 3.46
C ARG A 127 -7.78 -4.99 2.50
N ALA A 128 -8.16 -5.64 1.39
CA ALA A 128 -7.23 -6.00 0.33
C ALA A 128 -6.78 -4.73 -0.42
N ASP A 129 -5.48 -4.37 -0.27
CA ASP A 129 -4.95 -3.14 -0.84
C ASP A 129 -3.43 -3.28 -1.12
N PRO A 130 -2.94 -2.96 -2.35
CA PRO A 130 -1.52 -3.05 -2.70
C PRO A 130 -0.63 -2.06 -1.93
N HIS A 131 -1.21 -0.98 -1.37
CA HIS A 131 -0.47 0.03 -0.61
C HIS A 131 0.04 -0.53 0.73
N ALA A 132 -0.63 -1.53 1.32
CA ALA A 132 -0.13 -2.24 2.49
C ALA A 132 1.21 -2.93 2.19
N LEU A 133 1.29 -3.64 1.06
CA LEU A 133 2.53 -4.30 0.61
C LEU A 133 3.58 -3.27 0.16
N HIS A 134 3.16 -2.15 -0.45
CA HIS A 134 4.05 -1.03 -0.77
C HIS A 134 4.74 -0.47 0.48
N LEU A 135 4.01 -0.25 1.57
CA LEU A 135 4.59 0.21 2.84
C LEU A 135 5.65 -0.77 3.37
N ALA A 136 5.39 -2.09 3.27
CA ALA A 136 6.37 -3.10 3.66
C ALA A 136 7.64 -3.00 2.79
N PHE A 137 7.50 -2.88 1.49
CA PHE A 137 8.63 -2.71 0.57
C PHE A 137 9.42 -1.44 0.85
N VAL A 138 8.76 -0.31 1.12
CA VAL A 138 9.44 0.96 1.48
C VAL A 138 10.25 0.77 2.76
N ALA A 139 9.67 0.17 3.81
CA ALA A 139 10.38 -0.10 5.05
C ALA A 139 11.60 -1.03 4.83
N ILE A 140 11.44 -2.09 4.04
CA ILE A 140 12.53 -3.04 3.69
C ILE A 140 13.62 -2.33 2.89
N LEU A 141 13.27 -1.48 1.92
CA LEU A 141 14.24 -0.71 1.12
C LEU A 141 15.06 0.22 2.00
N LEU A 142 14.41 1.00 2.87
CA LEU A 142 15.11 1.89 3.80
C LEU A 142 16.08 1.10 4.70
N TRP A 143 15.61 0.00 5.27
CA TRP A 143 16.45 -0.87 6.09
C TRP A 143 17.62 -1.46 5.27
N ALA A 144 17.38 -1.90 4.04
CA ALA A 144 18.40 -2.49 3.17
C ALA A 144 19.51 -1.49 2.80
N VAL A 145 19.13 -0.24 2.41
CA VAL A 145 20.12 0.78 2.03
C VAL A 145 20.90 1.31 3.25
N VAL A 146 20.27 1.43 4.43
CA VAL A 146 20.97 1.76 5.68
C VAL A 146 21.94 0.62 6.07
N ARG A 147 21.54 -0.63 5.93
CA ARG A 147 22.42 -1.79 6.16
C ARG A 147 23.57 -1.87 5.16
N TRP A 148 23.38 -1.42 3.93
CA TRP A 148 24.46 -1.28 2.96
C TRP A 148 25.44 -0.17 3.37
N GLU A 149 24.95 1.01 3.80
CA GLU A 149 25.80 2.09 4.30
C GLU A 149 26.66 1.64 5.49
N GLU A 150 26.09 0.97 6.49
CA GLU A 150 26.83 0.41 7.63
C GLU A 150 27.93 -0.56 7.18
N ALA A 151 27.58 -1.47 6.25
CA ALA A 151 28.55 -2.43 5.73
C ALA A 151 29.66 -1.74 4.93
N ARG A 152 29.33 -0.66 4.21
CA ARG A 152 30.29 0.13 3.45
C ARG A 152 31.31 0.81 4.36
N ARG A 153 30.86 1.36 5.49
CA ARG A 153 31.76 1.89 6.54
C ARG A 153 32.63 0.78 7.17
N GLY A 154 32.11 -0.43 7.27
CA GLY A 154 32.83 -1.57 7.83
C GLY A 154 33.95 -2.15 6.96
N ILE A 155 34.10 -1.72 5.70
CA ILE A 155 35.19 -2.18 4.81
C ILE A 155 36.57 -1.85 5.42
N GLU A 156 36.73 -0.70 6.02
CA GLU A 156 37.95 -0.28 6.71
C GLU A 156 38.27 -1.18 7.93
N SER A 157 37.25 -1.85 8.48
CA SER A 157 37.35 -2.78 9.59
C SER A 157 37.37 -4.26 9.12
N GLY A 158 37.65 -4.54 7.85
CA GLY A 158 37.83 -5.90 7.31
C GLY A 158 36.58 -6.57 6.73
N VAL A 159 35.47 -5.85 6.56
CA VAL A 159 34.28 -6.40 5.88
C VAL A 159 34.59 -6.62 4.39
N GLU A 160 34.30 -7.81 3.86
CA GLU A 160 34.56 -8.14 2.47
C GLU A 160 33.73 -7.26 1.52
N ARG A 161 34.41 -6.60 0.57
CA ARG A 161 33.78 -5.70 -0.40
C ARG A 161 32.68 -6.38 -1.23
N ARG A 162 32.87 -7.65 -1.62
CA ARG A 162 31.85 -8.41 -2.35
C ARG A 162 30.56 -8.60 -1.57
N ALA A 163 30.67 -8.77 -0.25
CA ALA A 163 29.49 -8.87 0.62
C ALA A 163 28.72 -7.55 0.72
N VAL A 164 29.45 -6.43 0.70
CA VAL A 164 28.85 -5.08 0.65
C VAL A 164 28.13 -4.84 -0.68
N ASP A 165 28.78 -5.20 -1.81
CA ASP A 165 28.21 -5.04 -3.15
C ASP A 165 26.94 -5.88 -3.33
N ARG A 166 26.92 -7.12 -2.86
CA ARG A 166 25.72 -7.97 -2.86
C ARG A 166 24.54 -7.32 -2.16
N ARG A 167 24.75 -6.60 -1.06
CA ARG A 167 23.66 -5.90 -0.34
C ARG A 167 23.03 -4.81 -1.19
N LEU A 168 23.82 -4.06 -1.95
CA LEU A 168 23.30 -3.03 -2.86
C LEU A 168 22.52 -3.66 -4.01
N VAL A 169 23.03 -4.76 -4.60
CA VAL A 169 22.32 -5.50 -5.65
C VAL A 169 21.01 -6.08 -5.11
N LEU A 170 20.98 -6.63 -3.87
CA LEU A 170 19.76 -7.10 -3.25
C LEU A 170 18.74 -5.97 -3.01
N ALA A 171 19.21 -4.78 -2.59
CA ALA A 171 18.34 -3.62 -2.47
C ALA A 171 17.75 -3.22 -3.84
N ALA A 172 18.52 -3.34 -4.93
CA ALA A 172 18.04 -3.09 -6.29
C ALA A 172 16.98 -4.11 -6.74
N ILE A 173 17.13 -5.39 -6.38
CA ILE A 173 16.08 -6.42 -6.61
C ILE A 173 14.81 -6.08 -5.84
N VAL A 174 14.93 -5.72 -4.55
CA VAL A 174 13.79 -5.30 -3.72
C VAL A 174 13.11 -4.06 -4.32
N PHE A 175 13.89 -3.10 -4.84
CA PHE A 175 13.35 -1.95 -5.56
C PHE A 175 12.54 -2.38 -6.79
N GLY A 176 13.04 -3.33 -7.59
CA GLY A 176 12.33 -3.87 -8.75
C GLY A 176 11.01 -4.56 -8.38
N LEU A 177 11.00 -5.39 -7.31
CA LEU A 177 9.78 -6.00 -6.78
C LEU A 177 8.78 -4.93 -6.28
N ALA A 178 9.29 -3.93 -5.56
CA ALA A 178 8.48 -2.83 -5.06
C ALA A 178 7.86 -2.00 -6.19
N ALA A 179 8.61 -1.73 -7.26
CA ALA A 179 8.12 -1.03 -8.46
C ALA A 179 7.05 -1.83 -9.19
N GLY A 180 7.21 -3.16 -9.28
CA GLY A 180 6.17 -4.06 -9.80
C GLY A 180 4.96 -4.22 -8.88
N ASN A 181 5.09 -3.85 -7.58
CA ASN A 181 3.95 -3.79 -6.67
C ASN A 181 3.17 -2.49 -6.83
N HIS A 182 3.85 -1.35 -6.89
CA HIS A 182 3.21 -0.04 -7.05
C HIS A 182 4.18 0.98 -7.65
N SER A 183 3.73 1.72 -8.66
CA SER A 183 4.52 2.73 -9.37
C SER A 183 5.04 3.88 -8.49
N LEU A 184 4.40 4.17 -7.34
CA LEU A 184 4.92 5.12 -6.34
C LEU A 184 6.35 4.83 -5.92
N THR A 185 6.80 3.57 -5.99
CA THR A 185 8.19 3.20 -5.72
C THR A 185 9.17 3.92 -6.63
N LEU A 186 8.78 4.25 -7.87
CA LEU A 186 9.65 4.98 -8.82
C LEU A 186 10.03 6.36 -8.31
N LEU A 187 9.19 6.99 -7.48
CA LEU A 187 9.49 8.27 -6.82
C LEU A 187 10.69 8.16 -5.86
N LEU A 188 11.02 6.95 -5.40
CA LEU A 188 12.17 6.70 -4.52
C LEU A 188 13.49 6.54 -5.29
N ALA A 189 13.47 6.39 -6.63
CA ALA A 189 14.68 6.19 -7.40
C ALA A 189 15.68 7.36 -7.28
N PRO A 190 15.29 8.65 -7.48
CA PRO A 190 16.20 9.78 -7.28
C PRO A 190 16.72 9.89 -5.84
N PRO A 191 15.90 9.81 -4.77
CA PRO A 191 16.38 9.80 -3.39
C PRO A 191 17.39 8.70 -3.08
N ILE A 192 17.14 7.46 -3.54
CA ILE A 192 18.06 6.34 -3.35
C ILE A 192 19.38 6.59 -4.10
N ALA A 193 19.33 7.09 -5.33
CA ALA A 193 20.53 7.45 -6.08
C ALA A 193 21.35 8.53 -5.36
N LEU A 194 20.69 9.59 -4.86
CA LEU A 194 21.35 10.63 -4.06
C LEU A 194 21.99 10.08 -2.78
N PHE A 195 21.30 9.19 -2.09
CA PHE A 195 21.82 8.52 -0.90
C PHE A 195 23.06 7.68 -1.23
N VAL A 196 22.98 6.86 -2.28
CA VAL A 196 24.10 6.02 -2.72
C VAL A 196 25.31 6.86 -3.08
N LEU A 197 25.11 7.97 -3.81
CA LEU A 197 26.18 8.92 -4.13
C LEU A 197 26.74 9.61 -2.89
N ALA A 198 25.91 9.96 -1.90
CA ALA A 198 26.36 10.57 -0.65
C ALA A 198 27.16 9.60 0.24
N VAL A 199 26.89 8.29 0.14
CA VAL A 199 27.64 7.25 0.87
C VAL A 199 28.93 6.87 0.15
N GLU A 200 28.91 6.74 -1.18
CA GLU A 200 30.05 6.39 -2.01
C GLU A 200 30.15 7.33 -3.24
N PRO A 201 30.73 8.54 -3.09
CA PRO A 201 30.79 9.53 -4.18
C PRO A 201 31.49 9.04 -5.45
N GLY A 202 32.36 8.05 -5.33
CA GLY A 202 33.07 7.42 -6.44
C GLY A 202 32.37 6.22 -7.08
N ILE A 203 31.12 5.90 -6.69
CA ILE A 203 30.43 4.69 -7.15
C ILE A 203 30.28 4.62 -8.68
N TRP A 204 30.15 5.75 -9.36
CA TRP A 204 30.07 5.84 -10.81
C TRP A 204 31.30 5.26 -11.53
N ARG A 205 32.49 5.27 -10.88
CA ARG A 205 33.71 4.62 -11.39
C ARG A 205 33.62 3.09 -11.31
N ARG A 206 32.72 2.58 -10.50
CA ARG A 206 32.44 1.14 -10.34
C ARG A 206 31.30 0.72 -11.28
N TRP A 207 31.43 1.08 -12.56
CA TRP A 207 30.39 0.91 -13.58
C TRP A 207 29.81 -0.49 -13.64
N ARG A 208 30.61 -1.55 -13.37
CA ARG A 208 30.13 -2.94 -13.31
C ARG A 208 29.13 -3.15 -12.19
N LEU A 209 29.34 -2.56 -11.00
CA LEU A 209 28.38 -2.63 -9.90
C LEU A 209 27.13 -1.81 -10.23
N VAL A 210 27.31 -0.62 -10.80
CA VAL A 210 26.18 0.22 -11.22
C VAL A 210 25.31 -0.53 -12.23
N LEU A 211 25.93 -1.12 -13.27
CA LEU A 211 25.19 -1.95 -14.25
C LEU A 211 24.55 -3.18 -13.61
N ALA A 212 25.21 -3.82 -12.64
CA ALA A 212 24.61 -4.95 -11.91
C ALA A 212 23.37 -4.52 -11.10
N CYS A 213 23.40 -3.35 -10.46
CA CYS A 213 22.24 -2.81 -9.72
C CYS A 213 21.11 -2.41 -10.67
N LEU A 214 21.41 -1.70 -11.76
CA LEU A 214 20.42 -1.33 -12.79
C LEU A 214 19.83 -2.58 -13.45
N GLY A 215 20.68 -3.53 -13.84
CA GLY A 215 20.25 -4.81 -14.41
C GLY A 215 19.39 -5.63 -13.45
N ALA A 216 19.73 -5.63 -12.16
CA ALA A 216 18.91 -6.28 -11.13
C ALA A 216 17.55 -5.59 -10.96
N ALA A 217 17.49 -4.27 -10.87
CA ALA A 217 16.23 -3.53 -10.73
C ALA A 217 15.34 -3.67 -11.97
N PHE A 218 15.85 -3.32 -13.16
CA PHE A 218 15.09 -3.40 -14.41
C PHE A 218 14.76 -4.84 -14.80
N GLY A 219 15.70 -5.78 -14.61
CA GLY A 219 15.48 -7.20 -14.87
C GLY A 219 14.37 -7.78 -13.97
N THR A 220 14.32 -7.37 -12.70
CA THR A 220 13.24 -7.78 -11.78
C THR A 220 11.90 -7.17 -12.22
N VAL A 221 11.85 -5.88 -12.55
CA VAL A 221 10.64 -5.24 -13.11
C VAL A 221 10.18 -5.98 -14.36
N ALA A 222 11.09 -6.19 -15.34
CA ALA A 222 10.76 -6.88 -16.58
C ALA A 222 10.22 -8.30 -16.30
N LEU A 223 10.86 -9.02 -15.39
CA LEU A 223 10.45 -10.39 -15.03
C LEU A 223 9.03 -10.44 -14.46
N VAL A 224 8.71 -9.56 -13.50
CA VAL A 224 7.36 -9.56 -12.91
C VAL A 224 6.30 -9.06 -13.88
N TYR A 225 6.63 -8.08 -14.74
CA TYR A 225 5.73 -7.57 -15.78
C TYR A 225 5.45 -8.56 -16.92
N LEU A 226 6.23 -9.64 -17.07
CA LEU A 226 5.90 -10.73 -17.98
C LEU A 226 4.57 -11.43 -17.61
N GLU A 227 4.14 -11.31 -16.36
CA GLU A 227 2.84 -11.81 -15.91
C GLU A 227 1.72 -11.23 -16.78
N LEU A 228 1.71 -9.92 -17.06
CA LEU A 228 0.67 -9.24 -17.81
C LEU A 228 0.41 -9.85 -19.21
N PRO A 229 1.39 -9.95 -20.14
CA PRO A 229 1.13 -10.54 -21.45
C PRO A 229 0.86 -12.06 -21.38
N LEU A 230 1.53 -12.79 -20.47
CA LEU A 230 1.32 -14.22 -20.33
C LEU A 230 -0.11 -14.54 -19.87
N ARG A 231 -0.60 -13.81 -18.87
CA ARG A 231 -1.96 -13.97 -18.34
C ARG A 231 -3.01 -13.27 -19.19
N GLY A 232 -2.59 -12.30 -19.99
CA GLY A 232 -3.43 -11.55 -20.92
C GLY A 232 -3.76 -12.27 -22.25
N GLY A 233 -3.23 -13.46 -22.48
CA GLY A 233 -3.55 -14.27 -23.65
C GLY A 233 -2.44 -14.40 -24.69
N LEU A 234 -1.20 -13.95 -24.40
CA LEU A 234 -0.07 -14.20 -25.31
C LEU A 234 0.15 -15.69 -25.57
N ILE A 235 -0.06 -16.51 -24.53
CA ILE A 235 -0.13 -17.98 -24.62
C ILE A 235 -1.55 -18.38 -24.20
N PRO A 236 -2.40 -18.86 -25.13
CA PRO A 236 -3.83 -19.13 -24.85
C PRO A 236 -4.05 -20.04 -23.63
N ALA A 237 -3.22 -21.08 -23.45
CA ALA A 237 -3.32 -21.99 -22.32
C ALA A 237 -3.06 -21.35 -20.94
N LEU A 238 -2.46 -20.16 -20.91
CA LEU A 238 -2.15 -19.40 -19.70
C LEU A 238 -3.09 -18.21 -19.48
N THR A 239 -4.06 -17.98 -20.36
CA THR A 239 -4.98 -16.83 -20.26
C THR A 239 -5.77 -16.90 -18.96
N ALA A 240 -5.80 -15.78 -18.25
CA ALA A 240 -6.57 -15.67 -17.02
C ALA A 240 -8.06 -15.50 -17.29
N PRO A 241 -8.95 -15.90 -16.34
CA PRO A 241 -10.38 -15.68 -16.48
C PRO A 241 -10.77 -14.19 -16.48
N VAL A 242 -9.99 -13.35 -15.77
CA VAL A 242 -10.19 -11.90 -15.69
C VAL A 242 -8.96 -11.21 -16.26
N VAL A 243 -9.15 -10.50 -17.37
CA VAL A 243 -8.10 -9.79 -18.12
C VAL A 243 -8.51 -8.35 -18.32
N TYR A 244 -7.67 -7.40 -17.88
CA TYR A 244 -7.87 -5.98 -18.06
C TYR A 244 -7.02 -5.45 -19.23
N ALA A 245 -7.64 -4.67 -20.13
CA ALA A 245 -6.98 -3.87 -21.17
C ALA A 245 -6.09 -4.63 -22.17
N ARG A 246 -6.36 -5.92 -22.44
CA ARG A 246 -5.67 -6.74 -23.46
C ARG A 246 -4.13 -6.66 -23.39
N PRO A 247 -3.48 -6.98 -22.27
CA PRO A 247 -2.05 -6.78 -22.06
C PRO A 247 -1.15 -7.71 -22.90
N ALA A 248 -1.71 -8.64 -23.66
CA ALA A 248 -0.99 -9.41 -24.68
C ALA A 248 -0.69 -8.59 -25.96
N THR A 249 -1.34 -7.44 -26.14
CA THR A 249 -1.03 -6.49 -27.22
C THR A 249 -0.01 -5.44 -26.75
N TRP A 250 0.74 -4.87 -27.72
CA TRP A 250 1.72 -3.81 -27.41
C TRP A 250 1.07 -2.62 -26.71
N ASP A 251 -0.03 -2.11 -27.25
CA ASP A 251 -0.73 -0.94 -26.73
C ASP A 251 -1.37 -1.23 -25.36
N GLY A 252 -2.01 -2.39 -25.21
CA GLY A 252 -2.61 -2.80 -23.93
C GLY A 252 -1.58 -3.00 -22.81
N PHE A 253 -0.41 -3.56 -23.13
CA PHE A 253 0.69 -3.68 -22.17
C PHE A 253 1.14 -2.30 -21.65
N TRP A 254 1.45 -1.37 -22.56
CA TRP A 254 1.92 -0.04 -22.17
C TRP A 254 0.82 0.81 -21.53
N TYR A 255 -0.44 0.64 -21.96
CA TYR A 255 -1.59 1.27 -21.32
C TYR A 255 -1.64 0.94 -19.82
N ILE A 256 -1.44 -0.33 -19.47
CA ILE A 256 -1.41 -0.77 -18.08
C ILE A 256 -0.11 -0.31 -17.40
N ALA A 257 1.04 -0.68 -17.93
CA ALA A 257 2.33 -0.48 -17.28
C ALA A 257 2.66 1.00 -17.02
N LEU A 258 2.20 1.91 -17.89
CA LEU A 258 2.43 3.36 -17.77
C LEU A 258 1.25 4.12 -17.17
N ALA A 259 0.24 3.42 -16.64
CA ALA A 259 -0.95 4.01 -16.03
C ALA A 259 -1.63 5.07 -16.91
N GLU A 260 -1.78 4.80 -18.20
CA GLU A 260 -2.26 5.78 -19.18
C GLU A 260 -3.65 6.34 -18.82
N GLN A 261 -4.49 5.51 -18.25
CA GLN A 261 -5.83 5.86 -17.74
C GLN A 261 -5.80 7.05 -16.77
N PHE A 262 -4.74 7.20 -15.96
CA PHE A 262 -4.66 8.18 -14.90
C PHE A 262 -3.83 9.43 -15.26
N ARG A 263 -3.35 9.55 -16.50
CA ARG A 263 -2.55 10.72 -16.92
C ARG A 263 -3.34 12.03 -16.82
N GLY A 264 -4.63 11.99 -17.08
CA GLY A 264 -5.53 13.15 -16.97
C GLY A 264 -5.79 13.62 -15.53
N SER A 265 -5.44 12.81 -14.52
CA SER A 265 -5.61 13.15 -13.11
C SER A 265 -4.46 13.96 -12.52
N LEU A 266 -3.40 14.24 -13.31
CA LEU A 266 -2.27 15.07 -12.87
C LEU A 266 -2.57 16.54 -13.15
N GLY A 267 -2.57 17.34 -12.09
CA GLY A 267 -2.75 18.78 -12.11
C GLY A 267 -1.48 19.56 -11.70
N ASN A 268 -1.64 20.84 -11.43
CA ASN A 268 -0.55 21.69 -10.94
C ASN A 268 -0.37 21.52 -9.42
N PRO A 269 0.77 21.00 -8.92
CA PRO A 269 1.01 20.84 -7.49
C PRO A 269 1.09 22.17 -6.73
N PHE A 270 1.32 23.29 -7.42
CA PHE A 270 1.44 24.61 -6.81
C PHE A 270 0.14 25.45 -6.90
N ALA A 271 -0.93 24.91 -7.52
CA ALA A 271 -2.22 25.55 -7.49
C ALA A 271 -2.79 25.53 -6.07
N ASP A 272 -3.34 26.67 -5.60
CA ASP A 272 -3.87 26.81 -4.24
C ASP A 272 -2.90 26.33 -3.14
N LEU A 273 -1.68 26.80 -3.18
CA LEU A 273 -0.66 26.41 -2.21
C LEU A 273 -1.07 26.61 -0.73
N PRO A 274 -1.77 27.71 -0.34
CA PRO A 274 -2.26 27.86 1.03
C PRO A 274 -3.26 26.76 1.45
N GLY A 275 -4.22 26.40 0.58
CA GLY A 275 -5.16 25.31 0.84
C GLY A 275 -4.45 23.99 1.03
N LYS A 276 -3.56 23.61 0.09
CA LYS A 276 -2.77 22.37 0.16
C LYS A 276 -1.88 22.27 1.40
N VAL A 277 -1.26 23.36 1.82
CA VAL A 277 -0.51 23.39 3.08
C VAL A 277 -1.46 23.18 4.28
N GLY A 278 -2.66 23.75 4.23
CA GLY A 278 -3.70 23.50 5.23
C GLY A 278 -4.08 22.03 5.31
N ASP A 279 -4.34 21.40 4.17
CA ASP A 279 -4.70 19.97 4.07
C ASP A 279 -3.57 19.08 4.60
N LEU A 280 -2.31 19.38 4.30
CA LEU A 280 -1.15 18.67 4.83
C LEU A 280 -1.02 18.79 6.35
N VAL A 281 -1.28 19.97 6.91
CA VAL A 281 -1.27 20.19 8.37
C VAL A 281 -2.43 19.42 9.02
N GLU A 282 -3.62 19.44 8.42
CA GLU A 282 -4.76 18.66 8.90
C GLU A 282 -4.48 17.17 8.84
N LEU A 283 -3.93 16.67 7.73
CA LEU A 283 -3.50 15.27 7.60
C LEU A 283 -2.46 14.90 8.67
N ALA A 284 -1.44 15.72 8.88
CA ALA A 284 -0.42 15.48 9.91
C ALA A 284 -1.05 15.40 11.32
N ASN A 285 -1.97 16.29 11.62
CA ASN A 285 -2.69 16.30 12.90
C ASN A 285 -3.61 15.07 13.04
N ALA A 286 -4.33 14.70 12.00
CA ALA A 286 -5.20 13.51 12.00
C ALA A 286 -4.40 12.22 12.22
N GLN A 287 -3.22 12.11 11.60
CA GLN A 287 -2.39 10.91 11.69
C GLN A 287 -1.54 10.85 12.98
N LEU A 288 -0.98 11.97 13.42
CA LEU A 288 0.05 12.03 14.47
C LEU A 288 -0.42 12.76 15.74
N GLY A 289 -1.55 13.48 15.71
CA GLY A 289 -2.01 14.29 16.81
C GLY A 289 -0.96 15.33 17.22
N ILE A 290 -0.77 15.52 18.52
CA ILE A 290 0.20 16.49 19.07
C ILE A 290 1.66 16.26 18.60
N LEU A 291 2.01 15.05 18.19
CA LEU A 291 3.35 14.76 17.65
C LEU A 291 3.65 15.49 16.35
N ALA A 292 2.63 15.97 15.62
CA ALA A 292 2.82 16.78 14.42
C ALA A 292 3.65 18.04 14.68
N VAL A 293 3.52 18.65 15.87
CA VAL A 293 4.32 19.82 16.30
C VAL A 293 5.80 19.48 16.43
N ALA A 294 6.13 18.22 16.67
CA ALA A 294 7.51 17.77 16.81
C ALA A 294 8.20 17.47 15.45
N ILE A 295 7.50 17.54 14.32
CA ILE A 295 8.09 17.27 12.99
C ILE A 295 9.27 18.21 12.68
N PRO A 296 9.14 19.56 12.77
CA PRO A 296 10.24 20.45 12.45
C PRO A 296 11.51 20.20 13.31
N PRO A 297 11.45 20.14 14.65
CA PRO A 297 12.63 19.82 15.44
C PRO A 297 13.17 18.39 15.17
N ALA A 298 12.32 17.41 14.84
CA ALA A 298 12.74 16.06 14.46
C ALA A 298 13.56 16.07 13.15
N VAL A 299 13.15 16.85 12.16
CA VAL A 299 13.92 17.05 10.91
C VAL A 299 15.28 17.67 11.22
N ILE A 300 15.34 18.74 12.05
CA ILE A 300 16.59 19.41 12.41
C ILE A 300 17.55 18.44 13.14
N VAL A 301 17.04 17.67 14.10
CA VAL A 301 17.84 16.69 14.83
C VAL A 301 18.31 15.57 13.91
N THR A 302 17.45 15.07 13.04
CA THR A 302 17.82 14.03 12.06
C THR A 302 18.87 14.55 11.08
N ALA A 303 18.80 15.83 10.66
CA ALA A 303 19.82 16.46 9.81
C ALA A 303 21.21 16.46 10.48
N ARG A 304 21.26 16.64 11.80
CA ARG A 304 22.51 16.67 12.57
C ARG A 304 23.06 15.26 12.86
N ARG A 305 22.19 14.29 13.16
CA ARG A 305 22.58 12.96 13.63
C ARG A 305 22.73 11.93 12.52
N ALA A 306 21.87 12.02 11.51
CA ALA A 306 21.84 11.10 10.39
C ALA A 306 21.60 11.84 9.04
N PRO A 307 22.53 12.75 8.62
CA PRO A 307 22.29 13.64 7.47
C PRO A 307 22.04 12.89 6.16
N ARG A 308 22.72 11.77 5.92
CA ARG A 308 22.52 10.96 4.71
C ARG A 308 21.14 10.27 4.74
N TYR A 309 20.70 9.83 5.92
CA TYR A 309 19.37 9.28 6.08
C TYR A 309 18.27 10.32 5.84
N LEU A 310 18.47 11.55 6.34
CA LEU A 310 17.56 12.65 6.05
C LEU A 310 17.60 13.04 4.57
N LEU A 311 18.77 13.02 3.91
CA LEU A 311 18.85 13.25 2.47
C LEU A 311 17.98 12.24 1.70
N LEU A 312 18.03 10.96 2.06
CA LEU A 312 17.19 9.92 1.46
C LEU A 312 15.71 10.17 1.73
N THR A 313 15.33 10.25 3.01
CA THR A 313 13.91 10.29 3.39
C THR A 313 13.29 11.67 3.19
N GLY A 314 14.05 12.75 3.33
CA GLY A 314 13.59 14.11 3.08
C GLY A 314 13.37 14.39 1.59
N ALA A 315 14.27 13.92 0.71
CA ALA A 315 14.06 14.00 -0.74
C ALA A 315 12.88 13.13 -1.18
N ALA A 316 12.75 11.91 -0.63
CA ALA A 316 11.60 11.04 -0.89
C ALA A 316 10.28 11.70 -0.43
N PHE A 317 10.28 12.31 0.75
CA PHE A 317 9.15 13.06 1.28
C PHE A 317 8.76 14.19 0.34
N ALA A 318 9.70 15.05 -0.04
CA ALA A 318 9.42 16.20 -0.89
C ALA A 318 8.86 15.78 -2.27
N ILE A 319 9.47 14.78 -2.91
CA ILE A 319 9.02 14.29 -4.22
C ILE A 319 7.62 13.65 -4.11
N THR A 320 7.37 12.85 -3.06
CA THR A 320 6.07 12.20 -2.87
C THR A 320 4.97 13.21 -2.55
N ILE A 321 5.25 14.22 -1.71
CA ILE A 321 4.28 15.29 -1.44
C ILE A 321 3.95 16.05 -2.73
N LEU A 322 4.96 16.47 -3.51
CA LEU A 322 4.73 17.15 -4.79
C LEU A 322 3.89 16.32 -5.76
N PHE A 323 4.12 15.01 -5.80
CA PHE A 323 3.30 14.11 -6.61
C PHE A 323 1.86 14.03 -6.09
N ASN A 324 1.67 13.83 -4.79
CA ASN A 324 0.33 13.71 -4.19
C ASN A 324 -0.49 14.98 -4.37
N GLU A 325 0.15 16.15 -4.24
CA GLU A 325 -0.49 17.46 -4.47
C GLU A 325 -0.83 17.76 -5.94
N ALA A 326 -0.21 17.01 -6.86
CA ALA A 326 -0.54 17.08 -8.28
C ALA A 326 -1.62 16.05 -8.68
N TYR A 327 -1.81 14.99 -7.90
CA TYR A 327 -2.61 13.83 -8.29
C TYR A 327 -4.01 13.86 -7.70
N ALA A 328 -5.03 14.10 -8.54
CA ALA A 328 -6.43 14.08 -8.13
C ALA A 328 -6.95 12.63 -8.03
N ASN A 329 -7.01 12.10 -6.82
CA ASN A 329 -7.53 10.77 -6.51
C ASN A 329 -8.43 10.83 -5.27
N ALA A 330 -9.56 10.14 -5.30
CA ALA A 330 -10.53 10.13 -4.19
C ALA A 330 -9.95 9.52 -2.89
N ASP A 331 -9.07 8.52 -3.03
CA ASP A 331 -8.42 7.80 -1.92
C ASP A 331 -6.95 8.23 -1.75
N ILE A 332 -6.64 9.50 -1.95
CA ILE A 332 -5.25 10.03 -1.93
C ILE A 332 -4.53 9.77 -0.61
N GLU A 333 -5.23 9.63 0.51
CA GLU A 333 -4.63 9.40 1.83
C GLU A 333 -3.68 8.19 1.86
N ARG A 334 -3.98 7.12 1.14
CA ARG A 334 -3.14 5.91 1.07
C ARG A 334 -1.77 6.16 0.42
N TYR A 335 -1.62 7.23 -0.37
CA TYR A 335 -0.36 7.64 -0.98
C TYR A 335 0.61 8.30 0.02
N TYR A 336 0.11 8.68 1.21
CA TYR A 336 0.93 9.25 2.29
C TYR A 336 1.54 8.20 3.23
N LEU A 337 1.38 6.90 2.98
CA LEU A 337 1.97 5.84 3.80
C LEU A 337 3.49 5.94 3.91
N GLY A 338 4.18 6.24 2.79
CA GLY A 338 5.62 6.52 2.79
C GLY A 338 6.01 7.73 3.63
N PRO A 339 5.45 8.93 3.37
CA PRO A 339 5.63 10.12 4.20
C PRO A 339 5.40 9.88 5.70
N VAL A 340 4.34 9.18 6.07
CA VAL A 340 4.03 8.82 7.46
C VAL A 340 5.14 7.96 8.08
N LEU A 341 5.62 6.93 7.37
CA LEU A 341 6.73 6.11 7.83
C LEU A 341 8.01 6.94 8.07
N TRP A 342 8.36 7.85 7.15
CA TRP A 342 9.56 8.68 7.29
C TRP A 342 9.45 9.63 8.48
N VAL A 343 8.32 10.28 8.66
CA VAL A 343 8.06 11.14 9.83
C VAL A 343 8.20 10.36 11.13
N TRP A 344 7.65 9.15 11.23
CA TRP A 344 7.81 8.30 12.41
C TRP A 344 9.29 8.00 12.72
N THR A 345 10.11 7.77 11.69
CA THR A 345 11.55 7.55 11.89
C THR A 345 12.29 8.82 12.37
N TRP A 346 11.89 10.00 11.88
CA TRP A 346 12.46 11.27 12.35
C TRP A 346 12.07 11.56 13.81
N LEU A 347 10.81 11.34 14.17
CA LEU A 347 10.33 11.44 15.56
C LEU A 347 11.08 10.49 16.48
N ALA A 348 11.40 9.28 16.01
CA ALA A 348 12.20 8.32 16.77
C ALA A 348 13.64 8.81 17.02
N VAL A 349 14.29 9.38 16.01
CA VAL A 349 15.65 9.97 16.15
C VAL A 349 15.60 11.14 17.12
N PHE A 350 14.60 12.01 17.01
CA PHE A 350 14.40 13.13 17.94
C PHE A 350 14.19 12.64 19.39
N ALA A 351 13.30 11.67 19.60
CA ALA A 351 13.02 11.12 20.91
C ALA A 351 14.28 10.48 21.53
N ALA A 352 15.09 9.78 20.73
CA ALA A 352 16.34 9.18 21.22
C ALA A 352 17.36 10.24 21.68
N GLU A 353 17.48 11.35 20.97
CA GLU A 353 18.36 12.45 21.34
C GLU A 353 17.89 13.18 22.58
N VAL A 354 16.58 13.42 22.70
CA VAL A 354 15.99 14.01 23.92
C VAL A 354 16.21 13.08 25.12
N ALA A 355 16.07 11.74 24.93
CA ALA A 355 16.35 10.76 25.98
C ALA A 355 17.82 10.80 26.44
N ALA A 356 18.76 10.85 25.50
CA ALA A 356 20.19 10.93 25.80
C ALA A 356 20.54 12.22 26.55
N LEU A 357 20.01 13.35 26.08
CA LEU A 357 20.21 14.66 26.74
C LEU A 357 19.59 14.68 28.14
N ALA A 358 18.37 14.19 28.31
CA ALA A 358 17.69 14.13 29.60
C ALA A 358 18.42 13.18 30.58
N GLY A 359 18.94 12.05 30.09
CA GLY A 359 19.74 11.12 30.87
C GLY A 359 21.05 11.74 31.37
N TRP A 360 21.75 12.45 30.48
CA TRP A 360 22.98 13.15 30.82
C TRP A 360 22.73 14.28 31.83
N LEU A 361 21.78 15.20 31.53
CA LEU A 361 21.44 16.32 32.44
C LEU A 361 20.99 15.84 33.82
N GLY A 362 20.13 14.82 33.87
CA GLY A 362 19.65 14.25 35.13
C GLY A 362 20.78 13.66 35.97
N THR A 363 21.75 13.01 35.31
CA THR A 363 22.91 12.44 36.01
C THR A 363 23.84 13.52 36.52
N GLU A 364 24.15 14.56 35.75
CA GLU A 364 24.97 15.69 36.16
C GLU A 364 24.34 16.44 37.35
N LEU A 365 23.02 16.66 37.32
CA LEU A 365 22.29 17.30 38.42
C LEU A 365 22.41 16.47 39.71
N VAL A 366 22.16 15.16 39.64
CA VAL A 366 22.28 14.26 40.81
C VAL A 366 23.73 14.18 41.32
N ALA A 367 24.70 14.10 40.39
CA ALA A 367 26.12 14.09 40.75
C ALA A 367 26.55 15.41 41.45
N GLY A 368 26.10 16.55 40.92
CA GLY A 368 26.34 17.87 41.52
C GLY A 368 25.77 18.01 42.94
N ILE A 369 24.49 17.58 43.12
CA ILE A 369 23.83 17.59 44.44
C ILE A 369 24.57 16.67 45.43
N ARG A 370 25.01 15.50 45.01
CA ARG A 370 25.68 14.51 45.87
C ARG A 370 27.20 14.70 45.97
N ARG A 371 27.78 15.67 45.28
CA ARG A 371 29.24 15.90 45.17
C ARG A 371 30.00 14.64 44.71
N LEU A 372 29.37 13.82 43.87
CA LEU A 372 29.93 12.59 43.30
C LEU A 372 30.32 12.85 41.84
N ARG A 373 31.20 12.01 41.27
CA ARG A 373 31.42 11.99 39.83
C ARG A 373 30.26 11.22 39.14
N ALA A 374 29.81 11.71 38.01
CA ALA A 374 28.84 10.99 37.19
C ALA A 374 29.42 9.64 36.71
N ASP A 375 28.75 8.55 37.04
CA ASP A 375 29.11 7.19 36.60
C ASP A 375 28.41 6.90 35.26
N GLU A 376 29.13 6.35 34.27
CA GLU A 376 28.59 5.96 32.96
C GLU A 376 27.35 5.05 33.08
N ARG A 377 27.36 4.12 34.04
CA ARG A 377 26.21 3.24 34.32
C ARG A 377 24.96 3.99 34.77
N LEU A 378 25.16 5.11 35.48
CA LEU A 378 24.06 5.95 35.92
C LEU A 378 23.48 6.75 34.74
N VAL A 379 24.34 7.25 33.85
CA VAL A 379 23.93 7.91 32.59
C VAL A 379 23.11 6.94 31.72
N ASP A 380 23.61 5.71 31.54
CA ASP A 380 22.91 4.69 30.73
C ASP A 380 21.52 4.35 31.30
N ARG A 381 21.41 4.19 32.63
CA ARG A 381 20.12 3.92 33.28
C ARG A 381 19.18 5.12 33.19
N ALA A 382 19.66 6.34 33.39
CA ALA A 382 18.86 7.55 33.28
C ALA A 382 18.38 7.75 31.82
N THR A 383 19.23 7.49 30.83
CA THR A 383 18.88 7.50 29.41
C THR A 383 17.82 6.44 29.07
N LEU A 384 17.94 5.23 29.64
CA LEU A 384 16.93 4.20 29.48
C LEU A 384 15.57 4.62 30.05
N VAL A 385 15.55 5.18 31.26
CA VAL A 385 14.31 5.66 31.89
C VAL A 385 13.69 6.80 31.07
N ALA A 386 14.50 7.77 30.64
CA ALA A 386 14.03 8.83 29.74
C ALA A 386 13.51 8.27 28.42
N GLY A 387 14.19 7.25 27.85
CA GLY A 387 13.77 6.55 26.66
C GLY A 387 12.42 5.82 26.83
N LEU A 388 12.16 5.21 27.97
CA LEU A 388 10.85 4.60 28.29
C LEU A 388 9.74 5.65 28.37
N VAL A 389 10.00 6.80 29.01
CA VAL A 389 9.04 7.91 29.09
C VAL A 389 8.73 8.45 27.69
N LEU A 390 9.75 8.69 26.88
CA LEU A 390 9.55 9.20 25.51
C LEU A 390 8.90 8.17 24.59
N ALA A 391 9.19 6.89 24.76
CA ALA A 391 8.49 5.82 24.06
C ALA A 391 6.99 5.78 24.40
N ALA A 392 6.64 5.97 25.68
CA ALA A 392 5.26 6.11 26.11
C ALA A 392 4.61 7.37 25.49
N LEU A 393 5.30 8.51 25.50
CA LEU A 393 4.82 9.76 24.91
C LEU A 393 4.58 9.65 23.39
N LEU A 394 5.43 8.91 22.66
CA LEU A 394 5.23 8.63 21.24
C LEU A 394 3.91 7.86 20.98
N LEU A 395 3.47 7.04 21.94
CA LEU A 395 2.24 6.26 21.79
C LEU A 395 0.98 6.98 22.27
N VAL A 396 1.12 8.05 23.08
CA VAL A 396 -0.02 8.78 23.68
C VAL A 396 -1.08 9.18 22.64
N PRO A 397 -0.75 9.82 21.50
CA PRO A 397 -1.78 10.22 20.53
C PRO A 397 -2.52 9.04 19.92
N SER A 398 -1.80 7.95 19.66
CA SER A 398 -2.41 6.76 19.07
C SER A 398 -3.29 6.00 20.08
N LEU A 399 -2.88 5.93 21.34
CA LEU A 399 -3.63 5.26 22.40
C LEU A 399 -4.80 6.10 22.92
N GLY A 400 -4.61 7.42 23.01
CA GLY A 400 -5.67 8.35 23.44
C GLY A 400 -6.83 8.46 22.45
N ASP A 401 -6.59 8.11 21.18
CA ASP A 401 -7.57 8.16 20.10
C ASP A 401 -7.87 6.76 19.51
N LEU A 402 -7.54 5.72 20.29
CA LEU A 402 -7.55 4.33 19.82
C LEU A 402 -8.93 3.88 19.32
N ASP A 403 -10.00 4.22 20.04
CA ASP A 403 -11.36 3.79 19.70
C ASP A 403 -11.84 4.45 18.40
N ARG A 404 -11.54 5.73 18.18
CA ARG A 404 -11.85 6.42 16.93
C ARG A 404 -11.07 5.79 15.77
N ARG A 405 -9.77 5.56 15.91
CA ARG A 405 -8.92 4.93 14.89
C ARG A 405 -9.40 3.51 14.58
N ARG A 406 -9.77 2.75 15.62
CA ARG A 406 -10.35 1.41 15.47
C ARG A 406 -11.68 1.48 14.70
N GLY A 407 -12.54 2.45 15.00
CA GLY A 407 -13.81 2.66 14.29
C GLY A 407 -13.60 2.89 12.79
N PHE A 408 -12.62 3.73 12.41
CA PHE A 408 -12.26 3.96 11.01
C PHE A 408 -11.66 2.72 10.32
N ALA A 409 -10.83 1.95 11.02
CA ALA A 409 -10.15 0.79 10.47
C ALA A 409 -10.98 -0.48 10.49
N ASN A 410 -12.03 -0.56 11.33
CA ASN A 410 -12.83 -1.76 11.47
C ASN A 410 -13.71 -2.00 10.24
N ARG A 411 -13.45 -3.12 9.56
CA ARG A 411 -14.21 -3.62 8.40
C ARG A 411 -14.91 -4.95 8.66
N SER A 412 -14.93 -5.43 9.91
CA SER A 412 -15.50 -6.73 10.26
C SER A 412 -17.01 -6.84 9.97
N GLY A 413 -17.72 -5.72 9.97
CA GLY A 413 -19.13 -5.64 9.59
C GLY A 413 -19.39 -5.35 8.11
N ASP A 414 -18.34 -5.15 7.29
CA ASP A 414 -18.49 -4.83 5.88
C ASP A 414 -18.73 -6.10 5.06
N THR A 415 -20.00 -6.43 4.94
CA THR A 415 -20.54 -7.53 4.12
C THR A 415 -21.41 -7.00 2.99
N SER A 416 -21.30 -5.71 2.66
CA SER A 416 -22.19 -5.02 1.72
C SER A 416 -22.19 -5.66 0.34
N ALA A 417 -21.02 -5.97 -0.21
CA ALA A 417 -20.91 -6.60 -1.52
C ALA A 417 -21.51 -8.01 -1.55
N GLN A 418 -21.27 -8.82 -0.50
CA GLN A 418 -21.87 -10.17 -0.44
C GLN A 418 -23.39 -10.10 -0.34
N ARG A 419 -23.94 -9.26 0.54
CA ARG A 419 -25.40 -9.08 0.64
C ARG A 419 -26.01 -8.61 -0.69
N TRP A 420 -25.34 -7.69 -1.35
CA TRP A 420 -25.78 -7.23 -2.67
C TRP A 420 -25.78 -8.36 -3.72
N LEU A 421 -24.74 -9.22 -3.73
CA LEU A 421 -24.70 -10.40 -4.59
C LEU A 421 -25.84 -11.39 -4.28
N ASP A 422 -26.10 -11.63 -3.00
CA ASP A 422 -27.15 -12.55 -2.54
C ASP A 422 -28.57 -12.08 -2.97
N GLU A 423 -28.78 -10.76 -3.09
CA GLU A 423 -30.03 -10.18 -3.57
C GLU A 423 -30.08 -10.08 -5.12
N ALA A 424 -28.96 -9.67 -5.75
CA ALA A 424 -28.92 -9.40 -7.17
C ALA A 424 -28.93 -10.68 -8.01
N LEU A 425 -28.07 -11.67 -7.69
CA LEU A 425 -27.92 -12.86 -8.54
C LEU A 425 -29.19 -13.70 -8.72
N PRO A 426 -30.05 -13.92 -7.70
CA PRO A 426 -31.32 -14.62 -7.88
C PRO A 426 -32.33 -13.86 -8.74
N ALA A 427 -32.27 -12.52 -8.78
CA ALA A 427 -33.18 -11.68 -9.55
C ALA A 427 -32.84 -11.62 -11.05
N ILE A 428 -31.67 -12.14 -11.45
CA ILE A 428 -31.16 -12.10 -12.82
C ILE A 428 -31.50 -13.41 -13.55
N GLN A 429 -32.11 -13.31 -14.72
CA GLN A 429 -32.46 -14.45 -15.58
C GLN A 429 -31.20 -15.17 -16.08
N GLN A 430 -31.38 -16.41 -16.54
CA GLN A 430 -30.30 -17.19 -17.14
C GLN A 430 -29.82 -16.55 -18.46
N ASN A 431 -28.52 -16.71 -18.78
CA ASN A 431 -27.86 -16.17 -19.96
C ASN A 431 -27.96 -14.64 -20.12
N ALA A 432 -28.19 -13.92 -19.03
CA ALA A 432 -28.34 -12.47 -19.05
C ALA A 432 -27.02 -11.75 -19.38
N VAL A 433 -27.16 -10.53 -19.89
CA VAL A 433 -26.05 -9.54 -20.02
C VAL A 433 -26.23 -8.49 -18.97
N LEU A 434 -25.17 -8.25 -18.16
CA LEU A 434 -25.15 -7.25 -17.12
C LEU A 434 -24.29 -6.07 -17.57
N VAL A 435 -24.91 -4.95 -17.91
CA VAL A 435 -24.22 -3.71 -18.30
C VAL A 435 -23.94 -2.90 -17.05
N SER A 436 -22.68 -2.91 -16.61
CA SER A 436 -22.25 -2.46 -15.31
C SER A 436 -21.14 -1.39 -15.42
N TRP A 437 -20.68 -0.89 -14.28
CA TRP A 437 -19.44 -0.14 -14.10
C TRP A 437 -18.38 -1.03 -13.47
N TRP A 438 -17.10 -0.76 -13.76
CA TRP A 438 -15.99 -1.52 -13.17
C TRP A 438 -16.14 -1.71 -11.65
N SER A 439 -16.47 -0.64 -10.91
CA SER A 439 -16.61 -0.67 -9.46
C SER A 439 -17.66 -1.66 -8.93
N THR A 440 -18.73 -1.90 -9.68
CA THR A 440 -19.81 -2.83 -9.33
C THR A 440 -19.65 -4.18 -10.03
N SER A 441 -18.78 -4.26 -11.06
CA SER A 441 -18.44 -5.52 -11.71
C SER A 441 -17.49 -6.37 -10.86
N THR A 442 -16.66 -5.75 -9.99
CA THR A 442 -15.64 -6.46 -9.22
C THR A 442 -16.21 -7.58 -8.32
N PRO A 443 -17.30 -7.39 -7.53
CA PRO A 443 -17.90 -8.49 -6.79
C PRO A 443 -18.59 -9.52 -7.70
N LEU A 444 -19.12 -9.12 -8.86
CA LEU A 444 -19.70 -10.06 -9.84
C LEU A 444 -18.63 -11.00 -10.42
N TRP A 445 -17.45 -10.47 -10.75
CA TRP A 445 -16.31 -11.29 -11.18
C TRP A 445 -15.85 -12.25 -10.09
N TYR A 446 -15.85 -11.80 -8.82
CA TYR A 446 -15.56 -12.68 -7.69
C TYR A 446 -16.57 -13.83 -7.59
N ALA A 447 -17.86 -13.52 -7.60
CA ALA A 447 -18.92 -14.52 -7.58
C ALA A 447 -18.78 -15.50 -8.75
N GLN A 448 -18.55 -15.01 -9.97
CA GLN A 448 -18.48 -15.83 -11.18
C GLN A 448 -17.21 -16.69 -11.26
N HIS A 449 -16.05 -16.10 -11.02
CA HIS A 449 -14.77 -16.76 -11.33
C HIS A 449 -14.10 -17.38 -10.09
N VAL A 450 -14.40 -16.92 -8.88
CA VAL A 450 -13.83 -17.45 -7.63
C VAL A 450 -14.81 -18.38 -6.93
N GLN A 451 -16.09 -17.97 -6.83
CA GLN A 451 -17.12 -18.80 -6.19
C GLN A 451 -17.81 -19.76 -7.17
N GLY A 452 -17.62 -19.60 -8.49
CA GLY A 452 -18.27 -20.44 -9.51
C GLY A 452 -19.78 -20.20 -9.65
N LEU A 453 -20.28 -19.05 -9.17
CA LEU A 453 -21.68 -18.70 -9.22
C LEU A 453 -22.02 -18.05 -10.57
N ARG A 454 -23.15 -18.41 -11.16
CA ARG A 454 -23.70 -17.80 -12.37
C ARG A 454 -22.69 -17.65 -13.52
N PRO A 455 -22.02 -18.74 -13.97
CA PRO A 455 -21.10 -18.71 -15.11
C PRO A 455 -21.83 -18.43 -16.45
N ASP A 456 -23.16 -18.46 -16.45
CA ASP A 456 -24.03 -18.21 -17.57
C ASP A 456 -24.19 -16.72 -17.90
N ILE A 457 -23.95 -15.81 -16.95
CA ILE A 457 -24.11 -14.36 -17.17
C ILE A 457 -22.87 -13.76 -17.85
N PHE A 458 -23.09 -12.72 -18.64
CA PHE A 458 -22.01 -11.95 -19.26
C PHE A 458 -21.95 -10.55 -18.65
N VAL A 459 -20.92 -10.28 -17.85
CA VAL A 459 -20.69 -8.97 -17.23
C VAL A 459 -19.94 -8.08 -18.22
N VAL A 460 -20.53 -6.96 -18.58
CA VAL A 460 -19.98 -5.95 -19.50
C VAL A 460 -19.82 -4.63 -18.74
N ASP A 461 -18.62 -4.36 -18.31
CA ASP A 461 -18.26 -3.10 -17.69
C ASP A 461 -17.72 -2.09 -18.74
N ASP A 462 -17.42 -0.88 -18.29
CA ASP A 462 -16.84 0.19 -19.11
C ASP A 462 -15.53 -0.24 -19.79
N ARG A 463 -14.70 -1.03 -19.14
CA ARG A 463 -13.46 -1.55 -19.75
C ARG A 463 -13.74 -2.62 -20.80
N THR A 464 -14.62 -3.54 -20.51
CA THR A 464 -15.05 -4.57 -21.47
C THR A 464 -15.65 -3.94 -22.72
N MET A 465 -16.47 -2.86 -22.57
CA MET A 465 -17.00 -2.12 -23.70
C MET A 465 -15.90 -1.58 -24.62
N LEU A 466 -14.85 -0.98 -24.04
CA LEU A 466 -13.70 -0.45 -24.77
C LEU A 466 -12.90 -1.57 -25.45
N ASP A 467 -12.60 -2.64 -24.72
CA ASP A 467 -11.74 -3.74 -25.21
C ASP A 467 -12.39 -4.54 -26.35
N LEU A 468 -13.71 -4.65 -26.34
CA LEU A 468 -14.47 -5.35 -27.37
C LEU A 468 -15.06 -4.41 -28.43
N GLY A 469 -14.86 -3.09 -28.31
CA GLY A 469 -15.40 -2.12 -29.27
C GLY A 469 -16.92 -2.09 -29.34
N LEU A 470 -17.61 -2.28 -28.19
CA LEU A 470 -19.06 -2.41 -28.11
C LEU A 470 -19.81 -1.08 -28.14
N GLY A 471 -19.12 0.04 -28.10
CA GLY A 471 -19.72 1.37 -27.95
C GLY A 471 -20.03 1.74 -26.50
N ARG A 472 -21.03 2.60 -26.27
CA ARG A 472 -21.46 3.04 -24.94
C ARG A 472 -22.53 2.10 -24.36
N ALA A 473 -22.81 2.24 -23.07
CA ALA A 473 -23.81 1.42 -22.39
C ALA A 473 -25.17 1.32 -23.11
N PRO A 474 -25.77 2.40 -23.67
CA PRO A 474 -26.99 2.29 -24.49
C PRO A 474 -26.83 1.40 -25.71
N ASP A 475 -25.69 1.49 -26.41
CA ASP A 475 -25.45 0.71 -27.64
C ASP A 475 -25.32 -0.80 -27.31
N VAL A 476 -24.67 -1.11 -26.18
CA VAL A 476 -24.56 -2.49 -25.65
C VAL A 476 -25.93 -3.04 -25.29
N ILE A 477 -26.75 -2.25 -24.60
CA ILE A 477 -28.13 -2.64 -24.24
C ILE A 477 -28.95 -2.96 -25.49
N GLU A 478 -28.97 -2.06 -26.47
CA GLU A 478 -29.74 -2.26 -27.71
C GLU A 478 -29.28 -3.48 -28.47
N ARG A 479 -27.97 -3.68 -28.61
CA ARG A 479 -27.39 -4.83 -29.28
C ARG A 479 -27.90 -6.15 -28.70
N TYR A 480 -27.77 -6.32 -27.37
CA TYR A 480 -28.13 -7.59 -26.73
C TYR A 480 -29.64 -7.78 -26.57
N LEU A 481 -30.44 -6.71 -26.50
CA LEU A 481 -31.88 -6.79 -26.63
C LEU A 481 -32.29 -7.30 -28.03
N ALA A 482 -31.63 -6.80 -29.09
CA ALA A 482 -31.88 -7.25 -30.46
C ALA A 482 -31.49 -8.72 -30.70
N GLU A 483 -30.50 -9.23 -29.93
CA GLU A 483 -30.13 -10.65 -29.90
C GLU A 483 -31.11 -11.51 -29.08
N GLY A 484 -32.14 -10.91 -28.47
CA GLY A 484 -33.14 -11.61 -27.64
C GLY A 484 -32.62 -12.07 -26.27
N ARG A 485 -31.50 -11.56 -25.80
CA ARG A 485 -30.95 -11.87 -24.47
C ARG A 485 -31.61 -11.02 -23.42
N PRO A 486 -31.82 -11.55 -22.19
CA PRO A 486 -32.16 -10.71 -21.02
C PRO A 486 -31.05 -9.72 -20.74
N VAL A 487 -31.36 -8.43 -20.62
CA VAL A 487 -30.37 -7.37 -20.34
C VAL A 487 -30.73 -6.68 -19.05
N TYR A 488 -29.69 -6.47 -18.22
CA TYR A 488 -29.80 -5.73 -16.97
C TYR A 488 -28.77 -4.60 -16.95
N ALA A 489 -29.16 -3.43 -16.46
CA ALA A 489 -28.26 -2.32 -16.18
C ALA A 489 -28.00 -2.25 -14.67
N ILE A 490 -26.73 -2.21 -14.28
CA ILE A 490 -26.31 -2.03 -12.90
C ILE A 490 -25.74 -0.63 -12.77
N ARG A 491 -26.38 0.23 -11.99
CA ARG A 491 -26.02 1.65 -11.86
C ARG A 491 -26.18 2.14 -10.43
N LEU A 492 -25.27 3.05 -10.07
CA LEU A 492 -25.47 3.94 -8.95
C LEU A 492 -26.58 4.94 -9.30
N ALA A 493 -27.28 5.46 -8.29
CA ALA A 493 -28.24 6.54 -8.52
C ALA A 493 -27.50 7.78 -9.06
N GLY A 494 -28.08 8.43 -10.09
CA GLY A 494 -27.53 9.63 -10.67
C GLY A 494 -27.77 9.79 -12.16
N ARG A 495 -27.02 10.70 -12.80
CA ARG A 495 -27.20 11.13 -14.19
C ARG A 495 -27.20 9.99 -15.22
N ASP A 496 -26.33 9.00 -15.06
CA ASP A 496 -26.26 7.87 -16.00
C ASP A 496 -27.49 6.96 -15.94
N THR A 497 -28.10 6.83 -14.75
CA THR A 497 -29.38 6.13 -14.61
C THR A 497 -30.50 6.90 -15.29
N GLU A 498 -30.52 8.22 -15.18
CA GLU A 498 -31.53 9.08 -15.84
C GLU A 498 -31.43 9.00 -17.36
N GLU A 499 -30.22 8.99 -17.95
CA GLU A 499 -29.99 8.82 -19.38
C GLU A 499 -30.58 7.49 -19.88
N LEU A 500 -30.34 6.40 -19.14
CA LEU A 500 -30.86 5.09 -19.50
C LEU A 500 -32.40 5.00 -19.34
N LEU A 501 -32.96 5.57 -18.26
CA LEU A 501 -34.40 5.63 -18.02
C LEU A 501 -35.14 6.47 -19.07
N ALA A 502 -34.49 7.48 -19.64
CA ALA A 502 -35.05 8.27 -20.73
C ALA A 502 -35.15 7.51 -22.08
N ARG A 503 -34.32 6.47 -22.26
CA ARG A 503 -34.22 5.71 -23.51
C ARG A 503 -34.86 4.32 -23.44
N PHE A 504 -34.86 3.70 -22.25
CA PHE A 504 -35.30 2.31 -22.05
C PHE A 504 -36.42 2.20 -21.02
N ALA A 505 -37.36 1.30 -21.28
CA ALA A 505 -38.28 0.82 -20.24
C ALA A 505 -37.51 -0.09 -19.31
N MET A 506 -37.33 0.33 -18.04
CA MET A 506 -36.57 -0.40 -17.06
C MET A 506 -37.34 -0.57 -15.75
N THR A 507 -37.21 -1.74 -15.12
CA THR A 507 -37.80 -2.04 -13.83
C THR A 507 -36.69 -2.44 -12.85
N ARG A 508 -36.65 -1.79 -11.68
CA ARG A 508 -35.70 -2.13 -10.62
C ARG A 508 -36.06 -3.47 -9.99
N VAL A 509 -35.13 -4.42 -10.00
CA VAL A 509 -35.31 -5.79 -9.51
C VAL A 509 -34.55 -6.10 -8.23
N ALA A 510 -33.46 -5.35 -7.95
CA ALA A 510 -32.70 -5.45 -6.70
C ALA A 510 -32.02 -4.11 -6.38
N SER A 511 -31.72 -3.84 -5.12
CA SER A 511 -30.97 -2.64 -4.69
C SER A 511 -30.50 -2.76 -3.24
N ASP A 512 -29.25 -2.38 -2.97
CA ASP A 512 -28.70 -2.24 -1.62
C ASP A 512 -28.82 -0.80 -1.05
N GLY A 513 -29.60 0.05 -1.70
CA GLY A 513 -29.73 1.48 -1.36
C GLY A 513 -28.76 2.40 -2.10
N HIS A 514 -27.64 1.87 -2.59
CA HIS A 514 -26.64 2.61 -3.39
C HIS A 514 -26.57 2.12 -4.82
N THR A 515 -26.53 0.81 -5.03
CA THR A 515 -26.42 0.17 -6.35
C THR A 515 -27.70 -0.56 -6.68
N ALA A 516 -28.33 -0.20 -7.80
CA ALA A 516 -29.55 -0.81 -8.26
C ALA A 516 -29.32 -1.67 -9.51
N VAL A 517 -30.02 -2.80 -9.55
CA VAL A 517 -30.12 -3.70 -10.72
C VAL A 517 -31.45 -3.43 -11.41
N TRP A 518 -31.38 -3.06 -12.67
CA TRP A 518 -32.55 -2.72 -13.50
C TRP A 518 -32.70 -3.72 -14.63
N ALA A 519 -33.81 -4.44 -14.67
CA ALA A 519 -34.18 -5.25 -15.82
C ALA A 519 -34.63 -4.34 -16.97
N VAL A 520 -34.01 -4.47 -18.14
CA VAL A 520 -34.34 -3.68 -19.34
C VAL A 520 -35.36 -4.44 -20.16
N GLN A 521 -36.54 -3.85 -20.37
CA GLN A 521 -37.69 -4.47 -21.06
C GLN A 521 -37.73 -4.13 -22.54
N GLY A 522 -37.17 -2.99 -22.96
CA GLY A 522 -37.14 -2.54 -24.35
C GLY A 522 -36.82 -1.06 -24.50
N VAL A 523 -36.71 -0.62 -25.75
CA VAL A 523 -36.48 0.78 -26.13
C VAL A 523 -37.81 1.54 -26.12
N LEU A 524 -37.85 2.71 -25.51
CA LEU A 524 -39.04 3.58 -25.47
C LEU A 524 -39.37 4.12 -26.87
N ALA A 525 -40.65 4.18 -27.22
CA ALA A 525 -41.12 4.63 -28.56
C ALA A 525 -40.72 6.08 -28.91
N ALA A 526 -40.51 6.94 -27.88
CA ALA A 526 -40.06 8.31 -28.05
C ALA A 526 -38.55 8.45 -28.32
N ALA A 527 -37.77 7.39 -28.20
CA ALA A 527 -36.32 7.36 -28.41
C ALA A 527 -35.90 6.72 -29.75
N ARG A 528 -36.92 6.30 -30.56
CA ARG A 528 -36.77 5.89 -31.96
C ARG A 528 -36.98 7.12 -32.86
#